data_960be035f4a9c1e3ebeef23db04b6efc
#
_entry.id   960be035f4a9c1e3ebeef23db04b6efc
#
_cell.length_a   1.000
_cell.length_b   1.000
_cell.length_c   1.000
_cell.angle_alpha   90.00
_cell.angle_beta   90.00
_cell.angle_gamma   90.00
#
_symmetry.space_group_name_H-M   'P 1'
#
loop_
_entity.id
_entity.type
_entity.pdbx_description
1 polymer ?
#
loop_
_entity_poly.entity_id
_entity_poly.type
_entity_poly.pdbx_seq_one_letter_code
_entity_poly.pdbx_strand_id
1 'polypeptide(L)'
;MEDKKNFGFGTQIRKSPYFNSTVKWGATGFSVYNHMYIPRDFGSPEQNFWNLVNEAILCDVAVERQVEITGPDAAKFIQLLTPRDLSKLSVGQCKYVLIVNNEGGILNDPVLLRLAENHFWLSLADSDILLWAQGVAVNLSLIHISEPTRLST
;
A
#
# COMPACT_ATOMS: atom_id res chain seq x y z
N MET A 1 -30.14 8.35 -24.06
CA MET A 1 -28.69 8.62 -24.31
C MET A 1 -28.00 8.51 -22.96
N GLU A 2 -27.28 7.43 -22.70
CA GLU A 2 -26.48 7.32 -21.48
C GLU A 2 -25.34 8.35 -21.59
N ASP A 3 -25.31 9.29 -20.63
CA ASP A 3 -24.21 10.21 -20.45
C ASP A 3 -22.95 9.40 -20.16
N LYS A 4 -22.13 9.15 -21.17
CA LYS A 4 -20.81 8.55 -20.98
C LYS A 4 -19.99 9.54 -20.14
N LYS A 5 -19.88 9.30 -18.85
CA LYS A 5 -18.99 10.05 -17.97
C LYS A 5 -17.57 10.02 -18.56
N ASN A 6 -17.08 11.16 -18.99
CA ASN A 6 -15.77 11.28 -19.62
C ASN A 6 -14.77 11.64 -18.51
N PHE A 7 -14.04 10.64 -18.02
CA PHE A 7 -12.98 10.86 -17.03
C PHE A 7 -11.68 11.30 -17.72
N GLY A 8 -11.11 12.43 -17.31
CA GLY A 8 -9.75 12.82 -17.71
C GLY A 8 -8.73 12.03 -16.90
N PHE A 9 -8.02 11.09 -17.53
CA PHE A 9 -6.97 10.30 -16.89
C PHE A 9 -5.58 10.79 -17.31
N GLY A 10 -4.70 11.02 -16.35
CA GLY A 10 -3.29 11.33 -16.59
C GLY A 10 -2.52 10.09 -17.07
N THR A 11 -1.60 10.29 -18.00
CA THR A 11 -0.82 9.20 -18.61
C THR A 11 0.20 8.56 -17.66
N GLN A 12 0.61 9.28 -16.61
CA GLN A 12 1.61 8.84 -15.64
C GLN A 12 1.00 8.14 -14.41
N ILE A 13 -0.34 8.07 -14.33
CA ILE A 13 -1.04 7.45 -13.21
C ILE A 13 -1.53 6.08 -13.64
N ARG A 14 -1.18 5.07 -12.84
CA ARG A 14 -1.52 3.67 -13.13
C ARG A 14 -3.00 3.39 -12.90
N LYS A 15 -3.50 2.39 -13.60
CA LYS A 15 -4.83 1.80 -13.37
C LYS A 15 -4.65 0.47 -12.64
N SER A 16 -5.49 0.20 -11.65
CA SER A 16 -5.51 -1.11 -11.00
C SER A 16 -5.95 -2.21 -11.96
N PRO A 17 -5.65 -3.48 -11.68
CA PRO A 17 -6.21 -4.61 -12.44
C PRO A 17 -7.75 -4.61 -12.47
N TYR A 18 -8.38 -4.02 -11.46
CA TYR A 18 -9.84 -3.95 -11.29
C TYR A 18 -10.46 -2.66 -11.83
N PHE A 19 -9.66 -1.74 -12.37
CA PHE A 19 -10.11 -0.42 -12.81
C PHE A 19 -11.34 -0.50 -13.72
N ASN A 20 -11.31 -1.36 -14.76
CA ASN A 20 -12.45 -1.51 -15.68
C ASN A 20 -13.69 -2.08 -14.97
N SER A 21 -13.50 -2.91 -13.96
CA SER A 21 -14.60 -3.42 -13.14
C SER A 21 -15.21 -2.31 -12.30
N THR A 22 -14.41 -1.45 -11.67
CA THR A 22 -14.93 -0.31 -10.90
C THR A 22 -15.76 0.64 -11.77
N VAL A 23 -15.30 0.93 -13.01
CA VAL A 23 -16.07 1.73 -13.98
C VAL A 23 -17.37 1.04 -14.35
N LYS A 24 -17.33 -0.26 -14.66
CA LYS A 24 -18.52 -1.08 -15.00
C LYS A 24 -19.55 -1.06 -13.88
N TRP A 25 -19.11 -1.12 -12.63
CA TRP A 25 -19.97 -1.10 -11.44
C TRP A 25 -20.37 0.29 -10.98
N GLY A 26 -20.08 1.32 -11.77
CA GLY A 26 -20.64 2.65 -11.60
C GLY A 26 -19.81 3.59 -10.74
N ALA A 27 -18.48 3.42 -10.69
CA ALA A 27 -17.63 4.42 -10.05
C ALA A 27 -17.91 5.82 -10.63
N THR A 28 -18.14 6.80 -9.76
CA THR A 28 -18.54 8.17 -10.14
C THR A 28 -17.37 9.13 -10.16
N GLY A 29 -16.22 8.76 -9.62
CA GLY A 29 -14.99 9.54 -9.63
C GLY A 29 -13.81 8.72 -9.14
N PHE A 30 -12.61 9.25 -9.36
CA PHE A 30 -11.36 8.63 -8.95
C PHE A 30 -10.48 9.64 -8.22
N SER A 31 -9.78 9.16 -7.21
CA SER A 31 -8.63 9.82 -6.58
C SER A 31 -7.34 9.14 -7.01
N VAL A 32 -6.20 9.69 -6.59
CA VAL A 32 -4.88 9.07 -6.77
C VAL A 32 -4.36 8.64 -5.41
N TYR A 33 -3.84 7.44 -5.34
CA TYR A 33 -3.22 6.85 -4.17
C TYR A 33 -2.05 5.98 -4.61
N ASN A 34 -0.86 6.20 -4.09
CA ASN A 34 0.37 5.51 -4.52
C ASN A 34 0.56 5.49 -6.05
N HIS A 35 0.34 6.64 -6.74
CA HIS A 35 0.44 6.79 -8.20
C HIS A 35 -0.51 5.87 -8.98
N MET A 36 -1.64 5.50 -8.39
CA MET A 36 -2.67 4.66 -9.01
C MET A 36 -4.06 5.26 -8.79
N TYR A 37 -4.95 5.11 -9.78
CA TYR A 37 -6.34 5.50 -9.62
C TYR A 37 -7.06 4.57 -8.66
N ILE A 38 -7.73 5.16 -7.65
CA ILE A 38 -8.64 4.48 -6.73
C ILE A 38 -10.05 5.07 -6.91
N PRO A 39 -11.10 4.24 -7.02
CA PRO A 39 -12.46 4.76 -7.08
C PRO A 39 -12.80 5.48 -5.77
N ARG A 40 -13.38 6.67 -5.88
CA ARG A 40 -13.74 7.51 -4.73
C ARG A 40 -15.12 7.19 -4.17
N ASP A 41 -16.07 6.94 -5.06
CA ASP A 41 -17.44 6.61 -4.69
C ASP A 41 -18.17 5.91 -5.85
N PHE A 42 -19.33 5.31 -5.54
CA PHE A 42 -20.18 4.60 -6.49
C PHE A 42 -21.62 5.15 -6.47
N GLY A 43 -21.78 6.46 -6.30
CA GLY A 43 -23.07 7.14 -6.30
C GLY A 43 -23.30 7.94 -5.03
N SER A 44 -24.24 7.53 -4.17
CA SER A 44 -24.54 8.23 -2.93
C SER A 44 -23.54 7.89 -1.81
N PRO A 45 -22.71 8.84 -1.34
CA PRO A 45 -21.81 8.61 -0.20
C PRO A 45 -22.55 8.18 1.07
N GLU A 46 -23.74 8.71 1.31
CA GLU A 46 -24.57 8.35 2.46
C GLU A 46 -25.00 6.88 2.39
N GLN A 47 -25.50 6.42 1.23
CA GLN A 47 -25.86 5.03 1.04
C GLN A 47 -24.66 4.09 1.18
N ASN A 48 -23.50 4.48 0.62
CA ASN A 48 -22.27 3.72 0.74
C ASN A 48 -21.81 3.58 2.20
N PHE A 49 -21.94 4.67 2.99
CA PHE A 49 -21.66 4.64 4.42
C PHE A 49 -22.58 3.65 5.18
N TRP A 50 -23.87 3.69 4.91
CA TRP A 50 -24.82 2.79 5.58
C TRP A 50 -24.65 1.34 5.14
N ASN A 51 -24.27 1.08 3.88
CA ASN A 51 -23.90 -0.25 3.42
C ASN A 51 -22.66 -0.79 4.18
N LEU A 52 -21.65 0.08 4.40
CA LEU A 52 -20.48 -0.29 5.22
C LEU A 52 -20.85 -0.67 6.64
N VAL A 53 -21.78 0.06 7.26
CA VAL A 53 -22.18 -0.12 8.67
C VAL A 53 -23.09 -1.32 8.87
N ASN A 54 -24.06 -1.52 7.98
CA ASN A 54 -25.17 -2.46 8.19
C ASN A 54 -25.07 -3.72 7.32
N GLU A 55 -24.29 -3.68 6.24
CA GLU A 55 -24.23 -4.74 5.23
C GLU A 55 -22.76 -5.17 4.98
N ALA A 56 -22.32 -5.14 3.74
CA ALA A 56 -20.95 -5.40 3.34
C ALA A 56 -20.54 -4.53 2.14
N ILE A 57 -19.25 -4.20 2.09
CA ILE A 57 -18.65 -3.51 0.95
C ILE A 57 -17.47 -4.29 0.40
N LEU A 58 -17.15 -4.06 -0.87
CA LEU A 58 -15.94 -4.55 -1.53
C LEU A 58 -15.08 -3.36 -1.96
N CYS A 59 -13.83 -3.31 -1.48
CA CYS A 59 -12.88 -2.26 -1.84
C CYS A 59 -11.80 -2.79 -2.76
N ASP A 60 -11.46 -2.01 -3.82
CA ASP A 60 -10.24 -2.22 -4.61
C ASP A 60 -9.05 -1.64 -3.83
N VAL A 61 -8.23 -2.50 -3.24
CA VAL A 61 -7.03 -2.13 -2.48
C VAL A 61 -5.73 -2.38 -3.26
N ALA A 62 -5.79 -2.60 -4.57
CA ALA A 62 -4.61 -2.79 -5.42
C ALA A 62 -3.69 -1.56 -5.48
N VAL A 63 -4.15 -0.43 -4.95
CA VAL A 63 -3.39 0.82 -4.78
C VAL A 63 -2.35 0.74 -3.66
N GLU A 64 -2.47 -0.20 -2.73
CA GLU A 64 -1.47 -0.46 -1.69
C GLU A 64 -0.26 -1.15 -2.31
N ARG A 65 0.83 -0.39 -2.46
CA ARG A 65 2.09 -0.90 -3.00
C ARG A 65 2.81 -1.72 -1.93
N GLN A 66 3.57 -2.70 -2.38
CA GLN A 66 4.42 -3.49 -1.50
C GLN A 66 5.87 -3.01 -1.61
N VAL A 67 6.56 -2.92 -0.47
CA VAL A 67 8.02 -2.83 -0.42
C VAL A 67 8.54 -4.12 0.19
N GLU A 68 9.37 -4.82 -0.55
CA GLU A 68 10.00 -6.07 -0.14
C GLU A 68 11.37 -5.80 0.48
N ILE A 69 11.64 -6.42 1.61
CA ILE A 69 12.92 -6.32 2.32
C ILE A 69 13.38 -7.73 2.66
N THR A 70 14.54 -8.11 2.14
CA THR A 70 15.12 -9.44 2.31
C THR A 70 16.58 -9.37 2.73
N GLY A 71 17.10 -10.44 3.29
CA GLY A 71 18.51 -10.58 3.67
C GLY A 71 18.74 -10.84 5.14
N PRO A 72 19.95 -11.27 5.53
CA PRO A 72 20.27 -11.66 6.90
C PRO A 72 19.97 -10.60 7.97
N ASP A 73 20.07 -9.32 7.62
CA ASP A 73 19.81 -8.20 8.53
C ASP A 73 18.42 -7.54 8.32
N ALA A 74 17.54 -8.13 7.52
CA ALA A 74 16.23 -7.56 7.22
C ALA A 74 15.40 -7.26 8.48
N ALA A 75 15.37 -8.16 9.46
CA ALA A 75 14.65 -7.95 10.70
C ALA A 75 15.18 -6.76 11.52
N LYS A 76 16.51 -6.60 11.59
CA LYS A 76 17.14 -5.45 12.27
C LYS A 76 16.84 -4.15 11.52
N PHE A 77 16.90 -4.19 10.19
CA PHE A 77 16.61 -3.03 9.37
C PHE A 77 15.15 -2.56 9.53
N ILE A 78 14.19 -3.47 9.49
CA ILE A 78 12.78 -3.14 9.74
C ILE A 78 12.60 -2.49 11.10
N GLN A 79 13.28 -3.00 12.15
CA GLN A 79 13.21 -2.42 13.49
C GLN A 79 13.77 -0.98 13.54
N LEU A 80 14.70 -0.60 12.68
CA LEU A 80 15.20 0.78 12.59
C LEU A 80 14.17 1.74 11.97
N LEU A 81 13.26 1.25 11.12
CA LEU A 81 12.27 2.08 10.44
C LEU A 81 11.06 2.43 11.31
N THR A 82 10.83 1.68 12.41
CA THR A 82 9.62 1.82 13.22
C THR A 82 9.95 1.85 14.71
N PRO A 83 9.27 2.70 15.51
CA PRO A 83 9.38 2.69 16.96
C PRO A 83 8.66 1.51 17.62
N ARG A 84 7.86 0.74 16.85
CA ARG A 84 7.14 -0.40 17.38
C ARG A 84 8.07 -1.59 17.62
N ASP A 85 8.02 -2.18 18.80
CA ASP A 85 8.73 -3.42 19.10
C ASP A 85 8.22 -4.59 18.25
N LEU A 86 9.10 -5.16 17.45
CA LEU A 86 8.84 -6.28 16.54
C LEU A 86 9.42 -7.60 17.03
N SER A 87 10.03 -7.64 18.21
CA SER A 87 10.71 -8.84 18.76
C SER A 87 9.82 -10.08 18.84
N LYS A 88 8.50 -9.89 18.99
CA LYS A 88 7.48 -10.96 19.06
C LYS A 88 6.74 -11.20 17.76
N LEU A 89 7.13 -10.57 16.65
CA LEU A 89 6.49 -10.80 15.35
C LEU A 89 7.00 -12.13 14.77
N SER A 90 6.14 -13.13 14.68
CA SER A 90 6.47 -14.43 14.12
C SER A 90 6.25 -14.51 12.63
N VAL A 91 6.88 -15.47 11.95
CA VAL A 91 6.62 -15.77 10.53
C VAL A 91 5.13 -16.09 10.33
N GLY A 92 4.55 -15.56 9.24
CA GLY A 92 3.13 -15.68 8.92
C GLY A 92 2.23 -14.68 9.65
N GLN A 93 2.80 -13.82 10.49
CA GLN A 93 2.06 -12.74 11.16
C GLN A 93 2.22 -11.40 10.43
N CYS A 94 1.24 -10.53 10.63
CA CYS A 94 1.30 -9.13 10.23
C CYS A 94 1.10 -8.19 11.42
N LYS A 95 1.57 -6.95 11.27
CA LYS A 95 1.45 -5.91 12.27
C LYS A 95 1.34 -4.54 11.61
N TYR A 96 0.38 -3.74 12.04
CA TYR A 96 0.33 -2.32 11.68
C TYR A 96 1.48 -1.58 12.36
N VAL A 97 2.28 -0.84 11.59
CA VAL A 97 3.45 -0.11 12.09
C VAL A 97 3.44 1.33 11.59
N LEU A 98 4.20 2.19 12.24
CA LEU A 98 4.48 3.54 11.77
C LEU A 98 5.92 3.60 11.28
N ILE A 99 6.14 4.11 10.08
CA ILE A 99 7.48 4.47 9.60
C ILE A 99 7.69 5.94 9.94
N VAL A 100 8.79 6.23 10.62
CA VAL A 100 9.06 7.58 11.12
C VAL A 100 10.42 8.10 10.64
N ASN A 101 10.55 9.42 10.57
CA ASN A 101 11.83 10.08 10.37
C ASN A 101 12.59 10.28 11.69
N ASN A 102 13.79 10.85 11.63
CA ASN A 102 14.66 11.08 12.81
C ASN A 102 14.05 12.06 13.84
N GLU A 103 13.06 12.86 13.42
CA GLU A 103 12.39 13.84 14.28
C GLU A 103 11.08 13.27 14.88
N GLY A 104 10.75 12.01 14.56
CA GLY A 104 9.51 11.37 15.01
C GLY A 104 8.29 11.69 14.13
N GLY A 105 8.48 12.39 13.01
CA GLY A 105 7.41 12.63 12.03
C GLY A 105 7.02 11.34 11.31
N ILE A 106 5.71 11.10 11.18
CA ILE A 106 5.19 9.91 10.50
C ILE A 106 5.34 10.10 8.98
N LEU A 107 6.01 9.15 8.33
CA LEU A 107 6.19 9.10 6.88
C LEU A 107 5.17 8.19 6.21
N ASN A 108 4.80 7.09 6.86
CA ASN A 108 3.82 6.12 6.39
C ASN A 108 3.32 5.26 7.56
N ASP A 109 2.21 4.59 7.36
CA ASP A 109 1.58 3.73 8.35
C ASP A 109 1.22 2.34 7.76
N PRO A 110 2.22 1.58 7.27
CA PRO A 110 2.00 0.34 6.55
C PRO A 110 1.56 -0.80 7.45
N VAL A 111 1.01 -1.84 6.81
CA VAL A 111 0.96 -3.18 7.39
C VAL A 111 2.27 -3.90 7.07
N LEU A 112 3.02 -4.27 8.10
CA LEU A 112 4.20 -5.12 7.99
C LEU A 112 3.79 -6.59 8.03
N LEU A 113 4.24 -7.37 7.03
CA LEU A 113 4.07 -8.82 6.96
C LEU A 113 5.43 -9.49 7.09
N ARG A 114 5.55 -10.51 7.95
CA ARG A 114 6.73 -11.36 8.03
C ARG A 114 6.48 -12.66 7.28
N LEU A 115 7.00 -12.76 6.06
CA LEU A 115 6.77 -13.90 5.16
C LEU A 115 7.70 -15.09 5.45
N ALA A 116 8.94 -14.79 5.87
CA ALA A 116 9.91 -15.77 6.32
C ALA A 116 10.83 -15.13 7.39
N GLU A 117 11.82 -15.86 7.89
CA GLU A 117 12.74 -15.35 8.92
C GLU A 117 13.39 -14.01 8.53
N ASN A 118 13.89 -13.93 7.31
CA ASN A 118 14.59 -12.77 6.74
C ASN A 118 13.88 -12.18 5.52
N HIS A 119 12.54 -12.26 5.48
CA HIS A 119 11.72 -11.81 4.36
C HIS A 119 10.47 -11.09 4.87
N PHE A 120 10.35 -9.82 4.51
CA PHE A 120 9.28 -8.94 4.95
C PHE A 120 8.68 -8.17 3.79
N TRP A 121 7.40 -7.87 3.89
CA TRP A 121 6.71 -6.89 3.06
C TRP A 121 6.13 -5.78 3.93
N LEU A 122 6.23 -4.55 3.41
CA LEU A 122 5.46 -3.40 3.89
C LEU A 122 4.36 -3.14 2.86
N SER A 123 3.10 -3.30 3.26
CA SER A 123 1.93 -2.90 2.47
C SER A 123 1.62 -1.45 2.78
N LEU A 124 1.90 -0.56 1.83
CA LEU A 124 2.05 0.87 2.07
C LEU A 124 0.73 1.63 2.03
N ALA A 125 0.59 2.59 2.93
CA ALA A 125 -0.25 3.76 2.71
C ALA A 125 0.38 4.71 1.67
N ASP A 126 -0.22 5.89 1.44
CA ASP A 126 0.15 6.80 0.35
C ASP A 126 1.45 7.56 0.63
N SER A 127 2.60 6.98 0.32
CA SER A 127 3.90 7.68 0.22
C SER A 127 5.02 6.80 -0.36
N ASP A 128 6.15 7.41 -0.78
CA ASP A 128 7.28 6.72 -1.42
C ASP A 128 8.27 6.09 -0.41
N ILE A 129 7.82 5.15 0.39
CA ILE A 129 8.64 4.45 1.39
C ILE A 129 9.76 3.62 0.80
N LEU A 130 9.65 3.14 -0.44
CA LEU A 130 10.75 2.46 -1.10
C LEU A 130 12.02 3.32 -1.12
N LEU A 131 11.90 4.56 -1.57
CA LEU A 131 13.03 5.49 -1.67
C LEU A 131 13.58 5.86 -0.28
N TRP A 132 12.70 6.06 0.70
CA TRP A 132 13.11 6.29 2.08
C TRP A 132 13.90 5.10 2.65
N ALA A 133 13.36 3.89 2.53
CA ALA A 133 14.01 2.68 3.02
C ALA A 133 15.36 2.45 2.34
N GLN A 134 15.46 2.64 1.03
CA GLN A 134 16.72 2.57 0.29
C GLN A 134 17.72 3.63 0.77
N GLY A 135 17.26 4.86 1.02
CA GLY A 135 18.11 5.94 1.55
C GLY A 135 18.64 5.64 2.96
N VAL A 136 17.81 5.10 3.84
CA VAL A 136 18.24 4.67 5.19
C VAL A 136 19.23 3.51 5.12
N ALA A 137 19.06 2.61 4.13
CA ALA A 137 19.87 1.42 3.96
C ALA A 137 21.25 1.67 3.33
N VAL A 138 21.52 2.88 2.81
CA VAL A 138 22.70 3.17 1.97
C VAL A 138 24.04 2.78 2.61
N ASN A 139 24.12 2.86 3.93
CA ASN A 139 25.31 2.49 4.72
C ASN A 139 25.20 1.12 5.41
N LEU A 140 24.15 0.35 5.10
CA LEU A 140 23.89 -0.96 5.65
C LEU A 140 24.14 -2.02 4.59
N SER A 141 24.75 -3.13 4.98
CA SER A 141 25.00 -4.27 4.12
C SER A 141 24.03 -5.44 4.42
N LEU A 142 24.00 -6.44 3.54
CA LEU A 142 23.29 -7.70 3.76
C LEU A 142 21.75 -7.59 3.76
N ILE A 143 21.20 -6.56 3.12
CA ILE A 143 19.77 -6.42 2.88
C ILE A 143 19.50 -6.09 1.40
N HIS A 144 18.34 -6.49 0.91
CA HIS A 144 17.82 -6.14 -0.40
C HIS A 144 16.42 -5.53 -0.24
N ILE A 145 16.21 -4.38 -0.87
CA ILE A 145 14.94 -3.62 -0.79
C ILE A 145 14.47 -3.33 -2.20
N SER A 146 13.28 -3.78 -2.53
CA SER A 146 12.67 -3.58 -3.85
C SER A 146 11.15 -3.51 -3.78
N GLU A 147 10.54 -3.14 -4.90
CA GLU A 147 9.15 -3.50 -5.13
C GLU A 147 9.13 -4.90 -5.73
N PRO A 148 8.33 -5.84 -5.18
CA PRO A 148 8.15 -7.14 -5.80
C PRO A 148 7.62 -6.93 -7.22
N THR A 149 8.38 -7.40 -8.21
CA THR A 149 7.92 -7.42 -9.59
C THR A 149 6.66 -8.27 -9.67
N ARG A 150 5.58 -7.72 -10.21
CA ARG A 150 4.42 -8.53 -10.54
C ARG A 150 4.89 -9.64 -11.47
N LEU A 151 4.70 -10.89 -11.06
CA LEU A 151 4.82 -11.99 -11.97
C LEU A 151 3.84 -11.71 -13.11
N SER A 152 4.38 -11.48 -14.32
CA SER A 152 3.57 -11.42 -15.53
C SER A 152 2.95 -12.80 -15.71
N THR A 153 1.68 -12.91 -15.38
CA THR A 153 0.86 -14.07 -15.76
C THR A 153 0.57 -14.03 -17.23
#